data_6dd7f3bb74cf839d778cefd5f5893f02
#
_entry.id   6dd7f3bb74cf839d778cefd5f5893f02
#
_cell.length_a   1.000
_cell.length_b   1.000
_cell.length_c   1.000
_cell.angle_alpha   90.00
_cell.angle_beta   90.00
_cell.angle_gamma   90.00
#
_symmetry.space_group_name_H-M   'P 1'
#
loop_
_entity.id
_entity.type
_entity.pdbx_description
1 polymer ?
#
loop_
_entity_poly.entity_id
_entity_poly.type
_entity_poly.pdbx_seq_one_letter_code
_entity_poly.pdbx_strand_id
1 'polypeptide(L)'
;TYSDIPLQKTGVYRYVESPDFEILLFAYSVDSQPVQVIDLACGEKIPKEILLALEDENVIKWAFNATFERICLSRFLGYPTGEYLNPESWRCSMIWSATMGLSLEGVGAVLGLEKQKLSEGKDLIKYFCQPCAPTKANGQRTRNRLFHAPDKWAMFKKYNIRDVETEMG
;
A
#
# COMPACT_ATOMS: atom_id res chain seq x y z
N THR A 1 -0.40 -4.25 2.10
CA THR A 1 -0.09 -5.61 1.58
C THR A 1 0.54 -6.47 2.65
N TYR A 2 0.39 -7.79 2.51
CA TYR A 2 1.07 -8.80 3.32
C TYR A 2 1.87 -9.73 2.43
N SER A 3 3.04 -10.14 2.88
CA SER A 3 3.80 -11.25 2.31
C SER A 3 4.73 -11.82 3.39
N ASP A 4 4.98 -13.11 3.35
CA ASP A 4 5.98 -13.76 4.21
C ASP A 4 7.41 -13.57 3.69
N ILE A 5 7.56 -13.06 2.46
CA ILE A 5 8.86 -12.73 1.87
C ILE A 5 9.27 -11.32 2.28
N PRO A 6 10.46 -11.11 2.86
CA PRO A 6 10.87 -9.78 3.33
C PRO A 6 11.21 -8.84 2.18
N LEU A 7 10.38 -7.81 1.99
CA LEU A 7 10.50 -6.82 0.92
C LEU A 7 11.88 -6.16 0.86
N GLN A 8 12.41 -5.76 2.00
CA GLN A 8 13.69 -5.04 2.07
C GLN A 8 14.89 -5.88 1.66
N LYS A 9 14.79 -7.21 1.80
CA LYS A 9 15.88 -8.13 1.45
C LYS A 9 15.82 -8.62 0.02
N THR A 10 14.62 -8.77 -0.53
CA THR A 10 14.40 -9.45 -1.81
C THR A 10 13.86 -8.56 -2.91
N GLY A 11 13.29 -7.40 -2.56
CA GLY A 11 12.61 -6.51 -3.51
C GLY A 11 11.18 -6.91 -3.81
N VAL A 12 10.45 -6.00 -4.48
CA VAL A 12 9.01 -6.14 -4.71
C VAL A 12 8.66 -7.32 -5.62
N TYR A 13 9.49 -7.63 -6.59
CA TYR A 13 9.20 -8.72 -7.55
C TYR A 13 9.11 -10.08 -6.85
N ARG A 14 10.01 -10.34 -5.92
CA ARG A 14 9.99 -11.56 -5.09
C ARG A 14 8.88 -11.50 -4.05
N TYR A 15 8.67 -10.32 -3.47
CA TYR A 15 7.65 -10.09 -2.46
C TYR A 15 6.26 -10.53 -2.92
N VAL A 16 5.89 -10.23 -4.17
CA VAL A 16 4.58 -10.57 -4.72
C VAL A 16 4.47 -12.02 -5.21
N GLU A 17 5.59 -12.73 -5.34
CA GLU A 17 5.59 -14.14 -5.75
C GLU A 17 5.13 -15.09 -4.63
N SER A 18 5.08 -14.63 -3.39
CA SER A 18 4.61 -15.47 -2.28
C SER A 18 3.20 -15.97 -2.51
N PRO A 19 2.92 -17.27 -2.25
CA PRO A 19 1.54 -17.77 -2.27
C PRO A 19 0.64 -17.08 -1.24
N ASP A 20 1.23 -16.51 -0.18
CA ASP A 20 0.51 -15.81 0.88
C ASP A 20 0.40 -14.30 0.64
N PHE A 21 0.90 -13.81 -0.49
CA PHE A 21 0.77 -12.40 -0.84
C PHE A 21 -0.71 -11.98 -0.90
N GLU A 22 -1.01 -10.85 -0.26
CA GLU A 22 -2.37 -10.33 -0.19
C GLU A 22 -2.34 -8.80 -0.10
N ILE A 23 -3.22 -8.14 -0.84
CA ILE A 23 -3.48 -6.72 -0.63
C ILE A 23 -4.52 -6.60 0.47
N LEU A 24 -4.15 -5.95 1.57
CA LEU A 24 -5.01 -5.78 2.74
C LEU A 24 -5.93 -4.58 2.60
N LEU A 25 -5.37 -3.45 2.23
CA LEU A 25 -6.07 -2.17 2.08
C LEU A 25 -5.65 -1.51 0.77
N PHE A 26 -6.61 -0.87 0.13
CA PHE A 26 -6.37 -0.07 -1.07
C PHE A 26 -7.01 1.30 -0.88
N ALA A 27 -6.18 2.33 -0.75
CA ALA A 27 -6.64 3.72 -0.65
C ALA A 27 -6.32 4.47 -1.93
N TYR A 28 -7.27 5.28 -2.40
CA TYR A 28 -7.13 6.02 -3.65
C TYR A 28 -7.94 7.31 -3.63
N SER A 29 -7.57 8.21 -4.52
CA SER A 29 -8.34 9.41 -4.82
C SER A 29 -8.39 9.60 -6.34
N VAL A 30 -9.54 10.00 -6.86
CA VAL A 30 -9.74 10.32 -8.27
C VAL A 30 -9.88 11.84 -8.40
N ASP A 31 -8.98 12.46 -9.20
CA ASP A 31 -9.04 13.88 -9.54
C ASP A 31 -9.22 14.80 -8.30
N SER A 32 -8.40 14.55 -7.28
CA SER A 32 -8.39 15.32 -6.03
C SER A 32 -9.67 15.24 -5.19
N GLN A 33 -10.51 14.25 -5.45
CA GLN A 33 -11.68 13.97 -4.63
C GLN A 33 -11.26 13.38 -3.26
N PRO A 34 -12.16 13.33 -2.27
CA PRO A 34 -11.84 12.71 -0.99
C PRO A 34 -11.30 11.30 -1.12
N VAL A 35 -10.30 10.98 -0.32
CA VAL A 35 -9.66 9.66 -0.34
C VAL A 35 -10.66 8.59 0.11
N GLN A 36 -10.72 7.50 -0.64
CA GLN A 36 -11.49 6.31 -0.29
C GLN A 36 -10.55 5.17 0.06
N VAL A 37 -10.94 4.34 1.00
CA VAL A 37 -10.20 3.14 1.36
C VAL A 37 -11.09 1.91 1.18
N ILE A 38 -10.55 0.90 0.52
CA ILE A 38 -11.22 -0.39 0.32
C ILE A 38 -10.53 -1.41 1.23
N ASP A 39 -11.32 -2.03 2.10
CA ASP A 39 -10.85 -3.04 3.05
C ASP A 39 -10.96 -4.43 2.42
N LEU A 40 -9.96 -4.79 1.64
CA LEU A 40 -9.94 -6.07 0.94
C LEU A 40 -9.83 -7.26 1.92
N ALA A 41 -9.16 -7.06 3.05
CA ALA A 41 -9.05 -8.09 4.08
C ALA A 41 -10.39 -8.42 4.74
N CYS A 42 -11.31 -7.45 4.74
CA CYS A 42 -12.67 -7.61 5.28
C CYS A 42 -13.68 -8.14 4.24
N GLY A 43 -13.25 -8.32 3.00
CA GLY A 43 -14.10 -8.80 1.91
C GLY A 43 -14.68 -7.72 1.01
N GLU A 44 -14.32 -6.45 1.22
CA GLU A 44 -14.69 -5.37 0.30
C GLU A 44 -13.98 -5.56 -1.03
N LYS A 45 -14.56 -5.03 -2.09
CA LYS A 45 -14.04 -5.17 -3.45
C LYS A 45 -13.74 -3.80 -4.05
N ILE A 46 -12.66 -3.72 -4.83
CA ILE A 46 -12.32 -2.51 -5.58
C ILE A 46 -13.40 -2.31 -6.65
N PRO A 47 -13.96 -1.08 -6.79
CA PRO A 47 -14.94 -0.80 -7.84
C PRO A 47 -14.40 -1.15 -9.23
N LYS A 48 -15.27 -1.69 -10.08
CA LYS A 48 -14.89 -2.11 -11.43
C LYS A 48 -14.27 -0.97 -12.25
N GLU A 49 -14.79 0.24 -12.09
CA GLU A 49 -14.28 1.45 -12.76
C GLU A 49 -12.82 1.71 -12.42
N ILE A 50 -12.45 1.49 -11.15
CA ILE A 50 -11.09 1.68 -10.67
C ILE A 50 -10.17 0.57 -11.21
N LEU A 51 -10.64 -0.67 -11.23
CA LEU A 51 -9.88 -1.77 -11.84
C LEU A 51 -9.59 -1.52 -13.32
N LEU A 52 -10.58 -1.02 -14.05
CA LEU A 52 -10.41 -0.66 -15.47
C LEU A 52 -9.43 0.51 -15.62
N ALA A 53 -9.49 1.52 -14.74
CA ALA A 53 -8.58 2.67 -14.76
C ALA A 53 -7.13 2.25 -14.50
N LEU A 54 -6.90 1.25 -13.66
CA LEU A 54 -5.54 0.74 -13.39
C LEU A 54 -4.89 0.15 -14.65
N GLU A 55 -5.68 -0.48 -15.50
CA GLU A 55 -5.20 -1.08 -16.76
C GLU A 55 -5.22 -0.11 -17.95
N ASP A 56 -5.93 1.00 -17.84
CA ASP A 56 -6.08 1.99 -18.91
C ASP A 56 -4.84 2.87 -18.99
N GLU A 57 -4.12 2.81 -20.10
CA GLU A 57 -2.91 3.60 -20.34
C GLU A 57 -3.19 5.10 -20.46
N ASN A 58 -4.43 5.50 -20.74
CA ASN A 58 -4.84 6.91 -20.83
C ASN A 58 -5.13 7.53 -19.46
N VAL A 59 -5.20 6.71 -18.41
CA VAL A 59 -5.41 7.17 -17.03
C VAL A 59 -4.06 7.25 -16.32
N ILE A 60 -3.67 8.43 -15.87
CA ILE A 60 -2.42 8.62 -15.14
C ILE A 60 -2.61 8.20 -13.68
N LYS A 61 -1.72 7.34 -13.21
CA LYS A 61 -1.73 6.84 -11.83
C LYS A 61 -0.48 7.36 -11.10
N TRP A 62 -0.69 8.00 -9.97
CA TRP A 62 0.36 8.55 -9.11
C TRP A 62 0.49 7.75 -7.82
N ALA A 63 1.71 7.45 -7.40
CA ALA A 63 2.00 6.84 -6.11
C ALA A 63 3.40 7.23 -5.64
N PHE A 64 3.65 7.20 -4.33
CA PHE A 64 4.95 7.59 -3.78
C PHE A 64 6.04 6.55 -4.06
N ASN A 65 5.74 5.35 -4.30
CA ASN A 65 6.67 4.32 -4.81
C ASN A 65 5.92 3.52 -5.87
N ALA A 66 5.68 4.16 -7.01
CA ALA A 66 4.79 3.66 -8.04
C ALA A 66 5.16 2.27 -8.54
N THR A 67 6.44 1.91 -8.55
CA THR A 67 6.86 0.54 -8.91
C THR A 67 6.26 -0.49 -7.97
N PHE A 68 6.26 -0.21 -6.67
CA PHE A 68 5.68 -1.10 -5.67
C PHE A 68 4.19 -1.32 -5.91
N GLU A 69 3.43 -0.23 -6.04
CA GLU A 69 1.98 -0.31 -6.27
C GLU A 69 1.67 -1.01 -7.59
N ARG A 70 2.40 -0.66 -8.65
CA ARG A 70 2.19 -1.26 -9.97
C ARG A 70 2.40 -2.78 -9.96
N ILE A 71 3.47 -3.24 -9.35
CA ILE A 71 3.78 -4.68 -9.28
C ILE A 71 2.79 -5.41 -8.39
N CYS A 72 2.44 -4.86 -7.22
CA CYS A 72 1.46 -5.45 -6.31
C CYS A 72 0.08 -5.57 -6.96
N LEU A 73 -0.36 -4.52 -7.65
CA LEU A 73 -1.66 -4.53 -8.34
C LEU A 73 -1.66 -5.46 -9.53
N SER A 74 -0.54 -5.60 -10.25
CA SER A 74 -0.41 -6.58 -11.34
C SER A 74 -0.64 -7.99 -10.82
N ARG A 75 -0.05 -8.34 -9.69
CA ARG A 75 -0.24 -9.64 -9.05
C ARG A 75 -1.70 -9.84 -8.61
N PHE A 76 -2.30 -8.80 -8.04
CA PHE A 76 -3.70 -8.82 -7.61
C PHE A 76 -4.66 -9.04 -8.78
N LEU A 77 -4.38 -8.43 -9.94
CA LEU A 77 -5.19 -8.57 -11.16
C LEU A 77 -5.01 -9.94 -11.85
N GLY A 78 -4.09 -10.76 -11.36
CA GLY A 78 -3.87 -12.11 -11.90
C GLY A 78 -2.88 -12.20 -13.04
N TYR A 79 -2.04 -11.20 -13.25
CA TYR A 79 -1.01 -11.24 -14.28
C TYR A 79 0.00 -12.36 -13.97
N PRO A 80 0.46 -13.09 -15.00
CA PRO A 80 1.48 -14.12 -14.81
C PRO A 80 2.79 -13.55 -14.28
N THR A 81 3.59 -14.40 -13.63
CA THR A 81 4.93 -14.01 -13.16
C THR A 81 5.75 -13.48 -14.33
N GLY A 82 6.34 -12.30 -14.13
CA GLY A 82 7.13 -11.63 -15.16
C GLY A 82 6.33 -10.67 -16.05
N GLU A 83 5.00 -10.65 -15.93
CA GLU A 83 4.15 -9.70 -16.65
C GLU A 83 3.53 -8.70 -15.67
N TYR A 84 3.58 -7.43 -16.01
CA TYR A 84 3.13 -6.34 -15.14
C TYR A 84 2.41 -5.26 -15.93
N LEU A 85 1.59 -4.46 -15.24
CA LEU A 85 0.93 -3.30 -15.82
C LEU A 85 1.97 -2.39 -16.49
N ASN A 86 1.57 -1.80 -17.63
CA ASN A 86 2.45 -0.92 -18.39
C ASN A 86 2.85 0.30 -17.54
N PRO A 87 4.16 0.55 -17.35
CA PRO A 87 4.62 1.65 -16.50
C PRO A 87 4.42 3.04 -17.09
N GLU A 88 4.12 3.17 -18.37
CA GLU A 88 4.04 4.46 -19.05
C GLU A 88 2.99 5.41 -18.47
N SER A 89 1.88 4.88 -17.99
CA SER A 89 0.82 5.66 -17.35
C SER A 89 1.00 5.87 -15.86
N TRP A 90 2.06 5.32 -15.27
CA TRP A 90 2.37 5.45 -13.85
C TRP A 90 3.38 6.55 -13.61
N ARG A 91 3.17 7.31 -12.53
CA ARG A 91 4.07 8.40 -12.11
C ARG A 91 4.46 8.17 -10.66
N CYS A 92 5.75 8.34 -10.37
CA CYS A 92 6.29 8.10 -9.04
C CYS A 92 6.66 9.41 -8.37
N SER A 93 5.90 9.80 -7.35
CA SER A 93 6.21 11.02 -6.57
C SER A 93 7.47 10.88 -5.72
N MET A 94 7.91 9.64 -5.44
CA MET A 94 9.17 9.38 -4.75
C MET A 94 10.38 9.87 -5.57
N ILE A 95 10.35 9.75 -6.89
CA ILE A 95 11.42 10.24 -7.74
C ILE A 95 11.55 11.74 -7.61
N TRP A 96 10.43 12.46 -7.62
CA TRP A 96 10.41 13.90 -7.42
C TRP A 96 10.93 14.28 -6.03
N SER A 97 10.50 13.59 -4.97
CA SER A 97 10.98 13.87 -3.61
C SER A 97 12.46 13.50 -3.43
N ALA A 98 12.94 12.46 -4.10
CA ALA A 98 14.36 12.09 -4.09
C ALA A 98 15.24 13.19 -4.72
N THR A 99 14.75 13.87 -5.75
CA THR A 99 15.43 15.05 -6.34
C THR A 99 15.60 16.18 -5.30
N MET A 100 14.66 16.29 -4.35
CA MET A 100 14.72 17.23 -3.23
C MET A 100 15.45 16.67 -2.01
N GLY A 101 15.86 15.40 -2.01
CA GLY A 101 16.50 14.73 -0.90
C GLY A 101 15.56 14.45 0.29
N LEU A 102 14.25 14.33 0.05
CA LEU A 102 13.25 14.21 1.11
C LEU A 102 12.49 12.88 1.03
N SER A 103 12.09 12.35 2.20
CA SER A 103 11.10 11.28 2.31
C SER A 103 9.69 11.84 2.10
N LEU A 104 8.68 10.98 1.99
CA LEU A 104 7.29 11.44 1.90
C LEU A 104 6.91 12.34 3.08
N GLU A 105 7.30 11.96 4.29
CA GLU A 105 7.08 12.76 5.50
C GLU A 105 7.79 14.11 5.40
N GLY A 106 9.03 14.14 4.94
CA GLY A 106 9.81 15.35 4.75
C GLY A 106 9.21 16.28 3.70
N VAL A 107 8.71 15.74 2.60
CA VAL A 107 8.00 16.52 1.57
C VAL A 107 6.76 17.15 2.16
N GLY A 108 5.97 16.42 2.94
CA GLY A 108 4.79 16.94 3.61
C GLY A 108 5.12 18.11 4.53
N ALA A 109 6.20 18.00 5.32
CA ALA A 109 6.65 19.08 6.20
C ALA A 109 7.09 20.32 5.43
N VAL A 110 7.87 20.16 4.36
CA VAL A 110 8.38 21.28 3.55
C VAL A 110 7.25 22.01 2.82
N LEU A 111 6.26 21.28 2.32
CA LEU A 111 5.12 21.86 1.63
C LEU A 111 4.07 22.43 2.58
N GLY A 112 4.27 22.31 3.89
CA GLY A 112 3.34 22.81 4.89
C GLY A 112 2.03 22.04 4.96
N LEU A 113 2.04 20.78 4.55
CA LEU A 113 0.86 19.92 4.60
C LEU A 113 0.54 19.57 6.05
N GLU A 114 -0.70 19.76 6.44
CA GLU A 114 -1.16 19.44 7.80
C GLU A 114 -1.32 17.92 8.02
N LYS A 115 -1.53 17.18 6.95
CA LYS A 115 -1.81 15.74 7.00
C LYS A 115 -0.53 14.98 6.72
N GLN A 116 0.16 14.60 7.79
CA GLN A 116 1.38 13.79 7.71
C GLN A 116 1.10 12.36 8.18
N LYS A 117 2.05 11.46 7.90
CA LYS A 117 1.98 10.07 8.36
C LYS A 117 1.88 10.01 9.87
N LEU A 118 1.03 9.11 10.37
CA LEU A 118 0.95 8.81 11.79
C LEU A 118 2.25 8.12 12.24
N SER A 119 2.76 8.51 13.41
CA SER A 119 3.98 7.93 13.97
C SER A 119 3.86 6.42 14.22
N GLU A 120 2.68 5.94 14.50
CA GLU A 120 2.36 4.55 14.76
C GLU A 120 2.30 3.69 13.48
N GLY A 121 2.40 4.31 12.31
CA GLY A 121 2.25 3.62 11.02
C GLY A 121 3.27 2.50 10.82
N LYS A 122 4.52 2.71 11.24
CA LYS A 122 5.56 1.69 11.13
C LYS A 122 5.24 0.44 11.95
N ASP A 123 4.71 0.63 13.15
CA ASP A 123 4.32 -0.48 14.02
C ASP A 123 3.12 -1.24 13.46
N LEU A 124 2.16 -0.53 12.87
CA LEU A 124 1.00 -1.13 12.21
C LEU A 124 1.40 -1.96 10.99
N ILE A 125 2.33 -1.46 10.19
CA ILE A 125 2.88 -2.21 9.04
C ILE A 125 3.54 -3.49 9.54
N LYS A 126 4.36 -3.40 10.57
CA LYS A 126 5.04 -4.56 11.15
C LYS A 126 4.06 -5.59 11.69
N TYR A 127 2.96 -5.12 12.30
CA TYR A 127 1.95 -5.98 12.89
C TYR A 127 1.14 -6.75 11.83
N PHE A 128 0.63 -6.07 10.80
CA PHE A 128 -0.29 -6.65 9.83
C PHE A 128 0.36 -7.15 8.54
N CYS A 129 1.46 -6.54 8.12
CA CYS A 129 2.05 -6.78 6.80
C CYS A 129 3.18 -7.80 6.81
N GLN A 130 3.61 -8.27 7.97
CA GLN A 130 4.72 -9.20 8.14
C GLN A 130 4.30 -10.39 9.00
N PRO A 131 4.94 -11.57 8.83
CA PRO A 131 4.71 -12.69 9.72
C PRO A 131 5.13 -12.36 11.15
N CYS A 132 4.48 -12.98 12.13
CA CYS A 132 4.84 -12.85 13.54
C CYS A 132 5.33 -14.19 14.10
N ALA A 133 6.10 -14.13 15.18
CA ALA A 133 6.58 -15.32 15.86
C ALA A 133 5.43 -16.00 16.62
N PRO A 134 5.30 -17.34 16.55
CA PRO A 134 4.30 -18.04 17.34
C PRO A 134 4.66 -18.00 18.83
N THR A 135 3.69 -17.61 19.67
CA THR A 135 3.84 -17.56 21.13
C THR A 135 2.58 -18.10 21.79
N LYS A 136 2.69 -18.47 23.08
CA LYS A 136 1.51 -18.89 23.84
C LYS A 136 0.46 -17.79 23.95
N ALA A 137 0.93 -16.54 24.08
CA ALA A 137 0.04 -15.39 24.22
C ALA A 137 -0.77 -15.11 22.97
N ASN A 138 -0.24 -15.39 21.78
CA ASN A 138 -0.94 -15.17 20.51
C ASN A 138 -1.60 -16.44 19.93
N GLY A 139 -1.68 -17.52 20.71
CA GLY A 139 -2.27 -18.79 20.24
C GLY A 139 -1.44 -19.50 19.19
N GLN A 140 -0.12 -19.33 19.21
CA GLN A 140 0.84 -19.96 18.27
C GLN A 140 0.63 -19.52 16.80
N ARG A 141 0.00 -18.36 16.57
CA ARG A 141 -0.19 -17.85 15.20
C ARG A 141 1.09 -17.24 14.64
N THR A 142 1.21 -17.30 13.33
CA THR A 142 2.36 -16.75 12.59
C THR A 142 1.99 -15.50 11.80
N ARG A 143 0.73 -15.08 11.83
CA ARG A 143 0.23 -13.89 11.14
C ARG A 143 -0.86 -13.21 11.96
N ASN A 144 -0.76 -11.89 12.10
CA ASN A 144 -1.79 -11.07 12.71
C ASN A 144 -2.81 -10.64 11.65
N ARG A 145 -4.09 -10.85 11.94
CA ARG A 145 -5.18 -10.45 11.06
C ARG A 145 -6.01 -9.34 11.70
N LEU A 146 -6.89 -8.73 10.92
CA LEU A 146 -7.73 -7.61 11.36
C LEU A 146 -8.51 -7.91 12.64
N PHE A 147 -9.04 -9.13 12.77
CA PHE A 147 -9.86 -9.51 13.93
C PHE A 147 -9.05 -9.77 15.20
N HIS A 148 -7.72 -9.87 15.13
CA HIS A 148 -6.86 -10.00 16.30
C HIS A 148 -6.68 -8.67 17.05
N ALA A 149 -6.80 -7.54 16.35
CA ALA A 149 -6.69 -6.21 16.92
C ALA A 149 -7.54 -5.21 16.13
N PRO A 150 -8.88 -5.20 16.33
CA PRO A 150 -9.77 -4.33 15.55
C PRO A 150 -9.43 -2.85 15.68
N ASP A 151 -8.99 -2.39 16.86
CA ASP A 151 -8.64 -1.00 17.09
C ASP A 151 -7.40 -0.61 16.28
N LYS A 152 -6.39 -1.48 16.24
CA LYS A 152 -5.19 -1.29 15.42
C LYS A 152 -5.53 -1.29 13.94
N TRP A 153 -6.48 -2.12 13.53
CA TRP A 153 -6.94 -2.16 12.13
C TRP A 153 -7.59 -0.85 11.72
N ALA A 154 -8.43 -0.26 12.58
CA ALA A 154 -9.04 1.04 12.35
C ALA A 154 -7.98 2.13 12.21
N MET A 155 -6.93 2.11 13.05
CA MET A 155 -5.80 3.03 12.92
C MET A 155 -5.02 2.82 11.63
N PHE A 156 -4.87 1.58 11.20
CA PHE A 156 -4.16 1.25 9.96
C PHE A 156 -4.90 1.80 8.74
N LYS A 157 -6.22 1.72 8.73
CA LYS A 157 -7.05 2.35 7.69
C LYS A 157 -6.84 3.87 7.65
N LYS A 158 -6.83 4.53 8.80
CA LYS A 158 -6.55 5.97 8.90
C LYS A 158 -5.15 6.31 8.40
N TYR A 159 -4.16 5.50 8.74
CA TYR A 159 -2.80 5.66 8.27
C TYR A 159 -2.72 5.59 6.75
N ASN A 160 -3.39 4.62 6.14
CA ASN A 160 -3.43 4.47 4.69
C ASN A 160 -4.09 5.67 4.00
N ILE A 161 -5.20 6.17 4.56
CA ILE A 161 -5.87 7.38 4.05
C ILE A 161 -4.92 8.58 4.12
N ARG A 162 -4.21 8.77 5.24
CA ARG A 162 -3.25 9.87 5.40
C ARG A 162 -2.08 9.80 4.44
N ASP A 163 -1.61 8.60 4.14
CA ASP A 163 -0.57 8.42 3.13
C ASP A 163 -0.99 8.99 1.79
N VAL A 164 -2.19 8.65 1.32
CA VAL A 164 -2.70 9.14 0.04
C VAL A 164 -2.96 10.64 0.10
N GLU A 165 -3.54 11.16 1.18
CA GLU A 165 -3.79 12.59 1.36
C GLU A 165 -2.47 13.39 1.33
N THR A 166 -1.41 12.86 1.93
CA THR A 166 -0.09 13.49 1.91
C THR A 166 0.49 13.52 0.49
N GLU A 167 0.32 12.44 -0.26
CA GLU A 167 0.78 12.35 -1.65
C GLU A 167 0.05 13.33 -2.57
N MET A 168 -1.22 13.64 -2.29
CA MET A 168 -2.04 14.56 -3.07
C MET A 168 -1.62 16.04 -2.92
N GLY A 169 -1.01 16.36 -1.81
CA GLY A 169 -0.46 17.71 -1.56
C GLY A 169 0.93 17.89 -2.18
#